data_ae67951cad06ba1964e49a5adb049ec1
#
_entry.id   ae67951cad06ba1964e49a5adb049ec1
#
_cell.length_a   1.000
_cell.length_b   1.000
_cell.length_c   1.000
_cell.angle_alpha   90.00
_cell.angle_beta   90.00
_cell.angle_gamma   90.00
#
_symmetry.space_group_name_H-M   'P 1'
#
loop_
_entity.id
_entity.type
_entity.pdbx_description
1 polymer ?
#
loop_
_entity_poly.entity_id
_entity_poly.type
_entity_poly.pdbx_seq_one_letter_code
_entity_poly.pdbx_strand_id
1 'polypeptide(L)'
;MKIDLLSKTKNQNIDISDSAFGRDFNESLVHQAVVSFMAGSRQGSSQQKTRSDVRGGGKKPYRQKGTGRARAGTIRSPLWRGGGVAFAARPRDYSKKINKSKNTKLTCTFIVIT
;
A
#
# COMPACT_ATOMS: atom_id res chain seq x y z
N MET A 1 34.45 16.14 -3.48
CA MET A 1 34.29 15.25 -2.32
C MET A 1 35.01 13.93 -2.60
N LYS A 2 35.86 13.46 -1.67
CA LYS A 2 36.57 12.18 -1.81
C LYS A 2 35.90 11.14 -0.96
N ILE A 3 35.62 9.97 -1.53
CA ILE A 3 35.02 8.85 -0.80
C ILE A 3 35.97 7.66 -0.88
N ASP A 4 36.20 7.02 0.26
CA ASP A 4 37.04 5.85 0.38
C ASP A 4 36.26 4.60 -0.05
N LEU A 5 36.82 3.82 -0.94
CA LEU A 5 36.24 2.53 -1.32
C LEU A 5 36.54 1.48 -0.26
N LEU A 6 35.51 0.85 0.28
CA LEU A 6 35.59 -0.33 1.12
C LEU A 6 36.01 -1.57 0.29
N SER A 7 37.21 -1.53 -0.29
CA SER A 7 37.77 -2.67 -1.00
C SER A 7 38.76 -3.41 -0.10
N LYS A 8 38.65 -4.74 -0.04
CA LYS A 8 39.53 -5.62 0.76
C LYS A 8 41.03 -5.56 0.37
N THR A 9 41.38 -4.94 -0.75
CA THR A 9 42.73 -5.05 -1.32
C THR A 9 43.46 -3.75 -1.57
N LYS A 10 42.82 -2.59 -1.63
CA LYS A 10 43.48 -1.28 -1.78
C LYS A 10 42.54 -0.16 -1.35
N ASN A 11 43.01 0.75 -0.49
CA ASN A 11 42.34 2.03 -0.24
C ASN A 11 42.42 2.86 -1.51
N GLN A 12 41.37 2.84 -2.31
CA GLN A 12 41.23 3.68 -3.49
C GLN A 12 40.21 4.77 -3.18
N ASN A 13 40.60 6.03 -3.40
CA ASN A 13 39.71 7.18 -3.25
C ASN A 13 39.16 7.52 -4.62
N ILE A 14 37.85 7.79 -4.68
CA ILE A 14 37.19 8.28 -5.89
C ILE A 14 36.79 9.72 -5.65
N ASP A 15 37.13 10.60 -6.61
CA ASP A 15 36.67 11.98 -6.62
C ASP A 15 35.24 12.04 -7.20
N ILE A 16 34.30 12.53 -6.37
CA ILE A 16 32.88 12.66 -6.74
C ILE A 16 32.53 14.14 -6.79
N SER A 17 31.68 14.51 -7.76
CA SER A 17 31.20 15.88 -7.95
C SER A 17 30.33 16.34 -6.78
N ASP A 18 30.74 17.41 -6.10
CA ASP A 18 29.99 18.02 -4.99
C ASP A 18 28.64 18.58 -5.44
N SER A 19 28.53 19.06 -6.68
CA SER A 19 27.27 19.57 -7.23
C SER A 19 26.18 18.51 -7.35
N ALA A 20 26.57 17.23 -7.54
CA ALA A 20 25.63 16.12 -7.66
C ALA A 20 25.33 15.48 -6.30
N PHE A 21 26.34 15.28 -5.47
CA PHE A 21 26.27 14.44 -4.27
C PHE A 21 26.37 15.23 -2.95
N GLY A 22 26.89 16.45 -2.95
CA GLY A 22 27.01 17.32 -1.77
C GLY A 22 25.67 17.95 -1.35
N ARG A 23 24.60 17.16 -1.24
CA ARG A 23 23.26 17.67 -0.86
C ARG A 23 22.95 17.38 0.60
N ASP A 24 22.21 18.32 1.23
CA ASP A 24 21.73 18.14 2.59
C ASP A 24 20.78 16.96 2.70
N PHE A 25 20.82 16.28 3.84
CA PHE A 25 19.93 15.16 4.16
C PHE A 25 18.48 15.64 4.27
N ASN A 26 17.57 14.96 3.55
CA ASN A 26 16.15 15.26 3.57
C ASN A 26 15.36 14.08 4.14
N GLU A 27 15.09 14.13 5.44
CA GLU A 27 14.39 13.11 6.20
C GLU A 27 13.00 12.79 5.61
N SER A 28 12.24 13.82 5.23
CA SER A 28 10.89 13.63 4.70
C SER A 28 10.89 12.88 3.36
N LEU A 29 11.90 13.08 2.53
CA LEU A 29 12.07 12.38 1.27
C LEU A 29 12.43 10.92 1.50
N VAL A 30 13.32 10.64 2.44
CA VAL A 30 13.71 9.28 2.85
C VAL A 30 12.51 8.53 3.42
N HIS A 31 11.77 9.15 4.33
CA HIS A 31 10.55 8.57 4.88
C HIS A 31 9.52 8.24 3.79
N GLN A 32 9.30 9.15 2.83
CA GLN A 32 8.39 8.90 1.71
C GLN A 32 8.83 7.68 0.87
N ALA A 33 10.12 7.50 0.64
CA ALA A 33 10.66 6.37 -0.10
C ALA A 33 10.46 5.05 0.66
N VAL A 34 10.78 5.02 1.95
CA VAL A 34 10.58 3.84 2.81
C VAL A 34 9.11 3.44 2.85
N VAL A 35 8.20 4.40 3.07
CA VAL A 35 6.74 4.13 3.08
C VAL A 35 6.26 3.61 1.73
N SER A 36 6.77 4.15 0.62
CA SER A 36 6.43 3.66 -0.72
C SER A 36 6.92 2.24 -0.95
N PHE A 37 8.14 1.94 -0.55
CA PHE A 37 8.72 0.59 -0.64
C PHE A 37 7.91 -0.42 0.19
N MET A 38 7.65 -0.11 1.46
CA MET A 38 6.86 -0.97 2.34
C MET A 38 5.43 -1.16 1.82
N ALA A 39 4.82 -0.13 1.23
CA ALA A 39 3.50 -0.24 0.63
C ALA A 39 3.51 -1.16 -0.60
N GLY A 40 4.54 -1.08 -1.46
CA GLY A 40 4.70 -1.93 -2.63
C GLY A 40 4.95 -3.40 -2.30
N SER A 41 5.54 -3.70 -1.14
CA SER A 41 5.77 -5.08 -0.69
C SER A 41 4.51 -5.81 -0.20
N ARG A 42 3.40 -5.08 0.01
CA ARG A 42 2.13 -5.67 0.47
C ARG A 42 1.46 -6.45 -0.65
N GLN A 43 1.18 -7.74 -0.43
CA GLN A 43 0.54 -8.61 -1.39
C GLN A 43 -0.90 -8.18 -1.76
N GLY A 44 -1.65 -7.59 -0.85
CA GLY A 44 -2.99 -7.05 -1.10
C GLY A 44 -4.06 -8.07 -1.49
N SER A 45 -3.89 -9.34 -1.17
CA SER A 45 -4.79 -10.46 -1.56
C SER A 45 -6.01 -10.64 -0.66
N SER A 46 -6.18 -9.82 0.39
CA SER A 46 -7.31 -9.93 1.31
C SER A 46 -8.64 -9.72 0.58
N GLN A 47 -9.55 -10.70 0.74
CA GLN A 47 -10.87 -10.67 0.10
C GLN A 47 -11.95 -11.15 1.06
N GLN A 48 -13.09 -10.47 1.04
CA GLN A 48 -14.29 -10.84 1.77
C GLN A 48 -15.48 -10.87 0.82
N LYS A 49 -16.47 -11.70 1.14
CA LYS A 49 -17.69 -11.80 0.32
C LYS A 49 -18.64 -10.65 0.62
N THR A 50 -19.01 -9.89 -0.43
CA THR A 50 -20.13 -8.94 -0.38
C THR A 50 -21.46 -9.69 -0.44
N ARG A 51 -22.57 -8.97 -0.21
CA ARG A 51 -23.89 -9.56 -0.34
C ARG A 51 -24.16 -10.15 -1.73
N SER A 52 -23.46 -9.72 -2.76
CA SER A 52 -23.60 -10.25 -4.12
C SER A 52 -22.85 -11.59 -4.29
N ASP A 53 -21.73 -11.76 -3.58
CA ASP A 53 -20.87 -12.93 -3.68
C ASP A 53 -21.34 -14.09 -2.79
N VAL A 54 -22.17 -13.81 -1.79
CA VAL A 54 -22.72 -14.84 -0.90
C VAL A 54 -23.75 -15.66 -1.65
N ARG A 55 -23.66 -16.99 -1.58
CA ARG A 55 -24.64 -17.90 -2.16
C ARG A 55 -26.00 -17.78 -1.48
N GLY A 56 -27.07 -17.86 -2.23
CA GLY A 56 -28.46 -17.78 -1.74
C GLY A 56 -29.13 -16.45 -2.10
N GLY A 57 -30.28 -16.18 -1.55
CA GLY A 57 -31.10 -15.01 -1.88
C GLY A 57 -31.95 -15.21 -3.13
N GLY A 58 -32.26 -14.12 -3.85
CA GLY A 58 -33.14 -14.15 -5.01
C GLY A 58 -34.64 -14.14 -4.67
N LYS A 59 -35.03 -14.68 -3.53
CA LYS A 59 -36.41 -14.63 -3.03
C LYS A 59 -36.50 -13.72 -1.81
N LYS A 60 -37.55 -12.91 -1.76
CA LYS A 60 -37.87 -12.09 -0.58
C LYS A 60 -38.22 -13.00 0.59
N PRO A 61 -37.64 -12.85 1.81
CA PRO A 61 -37.84 -13.77 2.93
C PRO A 61 -39.32 -13.82 3.40
N TYR A 62 -40.01 -12.70 3.38
CA TYR A 62 -41.41 -12.56 3.78
C TYR A 62 -42.04 -11.32 3.13
N ARG A 63 -43.37 -11.24 3.19
CA ARG A 63 -44.16 -10.11 2.65
C ARG A 63 -43.79 -8.78 3.28
N GLN A 64 -44.00 -7.66 2.57
CA GLN A 64 -43.61 -6.31 2.93
C GLN A 64 -44.27 -5.77 4.21
N LYS A 65 -45.53 -6.15 4.48
CA LYS A 65 -46.35 -5.69 5.60
C LYS A 65 -47.07 -6.86 6.25
N GLY A 66 -47.51 -6.70 7.51
CA GLY A 66 -48.35 -7.68 8.20
C GLY A 66 -47.62 -8.86 8.83
N THR A 67 -46.30 -8.76 9.03
CA THR A 67 -45.50 -9.83 9.67
C THR A 67 -44.99 -9.46 11.08
N GLY A 68 -45.17 -8.19 11.51
CA GLY A 68 -44.61 -7.68 12.77
C GLY A 68 -43.08 -7.64 12.83
N ARG A 69 -42.39 -7.94 11.72
CA ARG A 69 -40.92 -7.99 11.62
C ARG A 69 -40.40 -6.81 10.81
N ALA A 70 -39.11 -6.46 11.03
CA ALA A 70 -38.44 -5.47 10.20
C ALA A 70 -38.45 -5.90 8.73
N ARG A 71 -38.62 -4.95 7.82
CA ARG A 71 -38.64 -5.21 6.37
C ARG A 71 -37.31 -5.75 5.89
N ALA A 72 -37.33 -6.84 5.10
CA ALA A 72 -36.12 -7.42 4.51
C ALA A 72 -36.32 -7.73 3.02
N GLY A 73 -35.35 -7.37 2.22
CA GLY A 73 -35.35 -7.67 0.78
C GLY A 73 -34.61 -8.95 0.41
N THR A 74 -33.61 -9.31 1.21
CA THR A 74 -32.79 -10.53 0.99
C THR A 74 -32.21 -11.03 2.30
N ILE A 75 -31.98 -12.35 2.37
CA ILE A 75 -31.31 -13.00 3.48
C ILE A 75 -29.79 -12.78 3.48
N ARG A 76 -29.23 -12.28 2.36
CA ARG A 76 -27.80 -11.97 2.19
C ARG A 76 -27.39 -10.60 2.69
N SER A 77 -28.33 -9.83 3.24
CA SER A 77 -28.03 -8.50 3.81
C SER A 77 -27.00 -8.61 4.94
N PRO A 78 -26.09 -7.62 5.12
CA PRO A 78 -25.13 -7.60 6.22
C PRO A 78 -25.74 -7.71 7.62
N LEU A 79 -27.01 -7.36 7.79
CA LEU A 79 -27.75 -7.48 9.03
C LEU A 79 -28.13 -8.91 9.39
N TRP A 80 -28.05 -9.82 8.43
CA TRP A 80 -28.45 -11.21 8.63
C TRP A 80 -27.22 -12.09 8.95
N ARG A 81 -27.43 -13.06 9.82
CA ARG A 81 -26.42 -14.08 10.12
C ARG A 81 -26.09 -14.85 8.84
N GLY A 82 -24.82 -14.89 8.45
CA GLY A 82 -24.39 -15.48 7.18
C GLY A 82 -24.59 -14.56 5.96
N GLY A 83 -24.98 -13.30 6.15
CA GLY A 83 -25.00 -12.30 5.08
C GLY A 83 -23.60 -11.83 4.68
N GLY A 84 -23.53 -11.03 3.60
CA GLY A 84 -22.27 -10.45 3.13
C GLY A 84 -21.79 -9.29 4.00
N VAL A 85 -20.50 -8.96 3.89
CA VAL A 85 -19.89 -7.81 4.55
C VAL A 85 -20.27 -6.53 3.80
N ALA A 86 -20.65 -5.46 4.53
CA ALA A 86 -21.07 -4.18 3.92
C ALA A 86 -19.93 -3.52 3.12
N PHE A 87 -18.75 -3.36 3.74
CA PHE A 87 -17.54 -2.82 3.12
C PHE A 87 -16.48 -3.92 3.02
N ALA A 88 -16.80 -4.95 2.23
CA ALA A 88 -15.94 -6.09 2.06
C ALA A 88 -14.58 -5.68 1.45
N ALA A 89 -13.48 -6.14 2.06
CA ALA A 89 -12.16 -5.97 1.49
C ALA A 89 -12.10 -6.64 0.11
N ARG A 90 -11.46 -5.98 -0.85
CA ARG A 90 -11.18 -6.51 -2.19
C ARG A 90 -9.67 -6.49 -2.42
N PRO A 91 -9.12 -7.44 -3.17
CA PRO A 91 -7.73 -7.41 -3.57
C PRO A 91 -7.42 -6.08 -4.27
N ARG A 92 -6.35 -5.43 -3.85
CA ARG A 92 -5.92 -4.16 -4.43
C ARG A 92 -4.41 -4.03 -4.43
N ASP A 93 -3.89 -3.27 -5.36
CA ASP A 93 -2.52 -2.84 -5.38
C ASP A 93 -2.30 -1.70 -4.38
N TYR A 94 -1.26 -1.81 -3.56
CA TYR A 94 -0.83 -0.80 -2.59
C TYR A 94 0.38 -0.01 -3.07
N SER A 95 0.91 -0.30 -4.25
CA SER A 95 2.08 0.39 -4.76
C SER A 95 1.86 1.90 -4.88
N LYS A 96 2.89 2.67 -4.52
CA LYS A 96 2.88 4.14 -4.59
C LYS A 96 4.00 4.59 -5.51
N LYS A 97 3.64 5.32 -6.57
CA LYS A 97 4.62 5.89 -7.48
C LYS A 97 5.37 7.06 -6.82
N ILE A 98 6.68 7.04 -6.93
CA ILE A 98 7.54 8.19 -6.61
C ILE A 98 8.01 8.85 -7.91
N ASN A 99 8.06 10.17 -7.94
CA ASN A 99 8.55 10.92 -9.10
C ASN A 99 10.05 10.64 -9.33
N LYS A 100 10.45 10.52 -10.60
CA LYS A 100 11.86 10.26 -10.98
C LYS A 100 12.83 11.28 -10.36
N SER A 101 12.49 12.56 -10.36
CA SER A 101 13.32 13.63 -9.76
C SER A 101 13.54 13.44 -8.25
N LYS A 102 12.55 12.89 -7.52
CA LYS A 102 12.68 12.55 -6.10
C LYS A 102 13.58 11.34 -5.88
N ASN A 103 13.47 10.32 -6.74
CA ASN A 103 14.35 9.15 -6.68
C ASN A 103 15.81 9.52 -6.92
N THR A 104 16.10 10.37 -7.91
CA THR A 104 17.46 10.86 -8.18
C THR A 104 18.01 11.61 -6.97
N LYS A 105 17.25 12.52 -6.38
CA LYS A 105 17.66 13.25 -5.17
C LYS A 105 17.94 12.30 -4.00
N LEU A 106 17.11 11.27 -3.82
CA LEU A 106 17.27 10.26 -2.79
C LEU A 106 18.59 9.49 -2.94
N THR A 107 18.88 9.01 -4.14
CA THR A 107 20.12 8.28 -4.43
C THR A 107 21.35 9.12 -4.11
N CYS A 108 21.34 10.40 -4.50
CA CYS A 108 22.42 11.32 -4.18
C CYS A 108 22.60 11.56 -2.67
N THR A 109 21.50 11.56 -1.90
CA THR A 109 21.55 11.76 -0.44
C THR A 109 22.08 10.53 0.30
N PHE A 110 21.77 9.31 -0.16
CA PHE A 110 22.24 8.07 0.47
C PHE A 110 23.73 7.84 0.32
N ILE A 111 24.34 8.24 -0.80
CA ILE A 111 25.79 8.04 -1.05
C ILE A 111 26.64 8.86 -0.06
N VAL A 112 26.10 9.94 0.51
CA VAL A 112 26.82 10.82 1.44
C VAL A 112 26.82 10.29 2.89
N ILE A 113 25.94 9.35 3.22
CA ILE A 113 25.76 8.87 4.60
C ILE A 113 26.55 7.55 4.86
N THR A 114 27.05 6.91 3.81
CA THR A 114 27.88 5.70 3.89
C THR A 114 29.35 6.04 3.91
#